data_4b39855398e6fa8c8eea2b664492d087
#
_entry.id   4b39855398e6fa8c8eea2b664492d087
#
_cell.length_a   1.000
_cell.length_b   1.000
_cell.length_c   1.000
_cell.angle_alpha   90.00
_cell.angle_beta   90.00
_cell.angle_gamma   90.00
#
_symmetry.space_group_name_H-M   'P 1'
#
loop_
_entity.id
_entity.type
_entity.pdbx_description
1 polymer ?
#
loop_
_entity_poly.entity_id
_entity_poly.type
_entity_poly.pdbx_seq_one_letter_code
_entity_poly.pdbx_strand_id
1 'polypeptide(L)'
;HYPLFCYLRDKGFNCSVINPIITKNSTNMNIRKVHNDRFDSKKAALVGLKPDLKVSLMPSDLALNCRNLCREYYDLMDNRSAYVNKLQGELRMAFPQYLGIFSKVTINTSLTLLETYTSPSALIEADKQEIIDIIRSTARFGLTYAQNKYNAIIRAANEADEFGYIIDSNIKRIRLYIRFIRKYDEEISSILESMHELVNANEDTDFVKQIHLIETFKGAGFLSAVSLMAEIGDFSAFSKPKQLFAYFGLDPAVKQSGKFE
;
A
#
# COMPACT_ATOMS: atom_id res chain seq x y z
N HIS A 1 5.74 23.01 -2.21
CA HIS A 1 4.81 24.17 -2.25
C HIS A 1 3.90 24.25 -1.03
N TYR A 2 3.58 23.11 -0.36
CA TYR A 2 2.70 23.10 0.81
C TYR A 2 3.22 23.96 1.98
N PRO A 3 4.52 23.87 2.40
CA PRO A 3 5.04 24.75 3.45
C PRO A 3 4.92 26.24 3.13
N LEU A 4 5.15 26.63 1.87
CA LEU A 4 4.99 28.01 1.44
C LEU A 4 3.52 28.47 1.51
N PHE A 5 2.59 27.60 1.11
CA PHE A 5 1.15 27.87 1.20
C PHE A 5 0.73 28.12 2.66
N CYS A 6 1.11 27.22 3.58
CA CYS A 6 0.82 27.36 5.00
C CYS A 6 1.43 28.65 5.58
N TYR A 7 2.70 28.94 5.29
CA TYR A 7 3.35 30.16 5.73
C TYR A 7 2.63 31.41 5.26
N LEU A 8 2.24 31.50 4.00
CA LEU A 8 1.54 32.67 3.47
C LEU A 8 0.14 32.81 4.06
N ARG A 9 -0.61 31.72 4.23
CA ARG A 9 -1.89 31.71 4.89
C ARG A 9 -1.80 32.21 6.34
N ASP A 10 -0.82 31.72 7.09
CA ASP A 10 -0.61 32.12 8.50
C ASP A 10 -0.19 33.59 8.62
N LYS A 11 0.40 34.17 7.56
CA LYS A 11 0.66 35.62 7.46
C LYS A 11 -0.56 36.44 6.99
N GLY A 12 -1.73 35.80 6.82
CA GLY A 12 -2.98 36.48 6.43
C GLY A 12 -3.11 36.73 4.93
N PHE A 13 -2.25 36.14 4.08
CA PHE A 13 -2.43 36.24 2.64
C PHE A 13 -3.54 35.30 2.16
N ASN A 14 -4.38 35.82 1.25
CA ASN A 14 -5.38 34.98 0.57
C ASN A 14 -4.69 34.13 -0.51
N CYS A 15 -4.47 32.87 -0.20
CA CYS A 15 -3.72 31.93 -1.04
C CYS A 15 -4.68 30.89 -1.63
N SER A 16 -4.44 30.53 -2.89
CA SER A 16 -5.22 29.50 -3.58
C SER A 16 -4.29 28.54 -4.31
N VAL A 17 -4.59 27.24 -4.23
CA VAL A 17 -3.92 26.21 -5.04
C VAL A 17 -4.74 25.99 -6.30
N ILE A 18 -4.12 26.16 -7.45
CA ILE A 18 -4.77 26.04 -8.77
C ILE A 18 -4.26 24.78 -9.45
N ASN A 19 -5.17 23.95 -9.95
CA ASN A 19 -4.79 22.78 -10.74
C ASN A 19 -4.02 23.20 -12.01
N PRO A 20 -2.82 22.65 -12.26
CA PRO A 20 -2.00 22.99 -13.44
C PRO A 20 -2.71 22.82 -14.78
N ILE A 21 -3.71 21.95 -14.88
CA ILE A 21 -4.53 21.78 -16.09
C ILE A 21 -5.31 23.07 -16.41
N ILE A 22 -5.80 23.78 -15.39
CA ILE A 22 -6.54 25.04 -15.56
C ILE A 22 -5.59 26.12 -16.12
N THR A 23 -4.38 26.25 -15.57
CA THR A 23 -3.38 27.19 -16.06
C THR A 23 -2.90 26.83 -17.46
N LYS A 24 -2.76 25.54 -17.78
CA LYS A 24 -2.37 25.05 -19.10
C LYS A 24 -3.42 25.34 -20.17
N ASN A 25 -4.70 25.13 -19.85
CA ASN A 25 -5.82 25.30 -20.80
C ASN A 25 -6.23 26.76 -20.99
N SER A 26 -5.99 27.63 -20.01
CA SER A 26 -6.40 29.04 -20.09
C SER A 26 -5.56 29.90 -21.04
N THR A 27 -4.51 29.36 -21.64
CA THR A 27 -3.48 30.13 -22.38
C THR A 27 -3.27 29.75 -23.83
N ASN A 28 -4.19 28.99 -24.42
CA ASN A 28 -4.09 28.60 -25.84
C ASN A 28 -4.35 29.73 -26.86
N MET A 29 -4.28 31.00 -26.44
CA MET A 29 -4.48 32.14 -27.33
C MET A 29 -3.21 32.60 -28.09
N ASN A 30 -2.05 32.01 -27.83
CA ASN A 30 -0.80 32.37 -28.50
C ASN A 30 -0.28 31.28 -29.43
N ILE A 31 0.00 31.63 -30.65
CA ILE A 31 0.53 30.77 -31.73
C ILE A 31 1.91 30.17 -31.40
N ARG A 32 2.69 30.81 -30.52
CA ARG A 32 4.02 30.31 -30.08
C ARG A 32 3.93 29.75 -28.66
N LYS A 33 4.25 28.47 -28.51
CA LYS A 33 4.37 27.79 -27.20
C LYS A 33 5.70 28.19 -26.53
N VAL A 34 5.70 29.31 -25.81
CA VAL A 34 6.83 29.68 -24.95
C VAL A 34 6.57 29.20 -23.55
N HIS A 35 7.43 28.34 -23.02
CA HIS A 35 7.41 27.85 -21.65
C HIS A 35 8.63 28.41 -20.91
N ASN A 36 8.41 29.36 -20.02
CA ASN A 36 9.39 29.82 -19.04
C ASN A 36 8.67 30.31 -17.78
N ASP A 37 9.36 30.32 -16.65
CA ASP A 37 8.80 30.65 -15.34
C ASP A 37 8.14 32.03 -15.29
N ARG A 38 8.70 33.00 -16.00
CA ARG A 38 8.14 34.36 -16.09
C ARG A 38 6.79 34.39 -16.82
N PHE A 39 6.63 33.55 -17.83
CA PHE A 39 5.39 33.45 -18.58
C PHE A 39 4.35 32.65 -17.80
N ASP A 40 4.78 31.60 -17.11
CA ASP A 40 3.90 30.75 -16.31
C ASP A 40 3.41 31.45 -15.04
N SER A 41 4.21 32.31 -14.40
CA SER A 41 3.77 33.17 -13.30
C SER A 41 2.74 34.21 -13.73
N LYS A 42 2.90 34.84 -14.90
CA LYS A 42 1.88 35.72 -15.47
C LYS A 42 0.56 34.99 -15.75
N LYS A 43 0.63 33.77 -16.27
CA LYS A 43 -0.54 32.92 -16.51
C LYS A 43 -1.26 32.60 -15.21
N ALA A 44 -0.52 32.20 -14.18
CA ALA A 44 -1.08 31.89 -12.87
C ALA A 44 -1.78 33.12 -12.29
N ALA A 45 -1.19 34.31 -12.40
CA ALA A 45 -1.80 35.56 -11.96
C ALA A 45 -3.09 35.89 -12.72
N LEU A 46 -3.11 35.75 -14.05
CA LEU A 46 -4.31 35.99 -14.86
C LEU A 46 -5.44 34.99 -14.58
N VAL A 47 -5.09 33.72 -14.29
CA VAL A 47 -6.07 32.72 -13.87
C VAL A 47 -6.61 33.06 -12.49
N GLY A 48 -5.76 33.51 -11.56
CA GLY A 48 -6.15 33.92 -10.20
C GLY A 48 -7.12 35.11 -10.17
N LEU A 49 -7.15 35.93 -11.20
CA LEU A 49 -8.08 37.08 -11.33
C LEU A 49 -9.47 36.69 -11.88
N LYS A 50 -9.67 35.43 -12.31
CA LYS A 50 -10.99 35.03 -12.84
C LYS A 50 -12.00 34.86 -11.69
N PRO A 51 -13.19 35.46 -11.80
CA PRO A 51 -14.21 35.41 -10.74
C PRO A 51 -14.76 34.00 -10.52
N ASP A 52 -14.72 33.13 -11.53
CA ASP A 52 -15.22 31.74 -11.48
C ASP A 52 -14.12 30.71 -11.16
N LEU A 53 -13.00 31.18 -10.62
CA LEU A 53 -11.91 30.26 -10.27
C LEU A 53 -12.33 29.32 -9.14
N LYS A 54 -12.38 28.03 -9.44
CA LYS A 54 -12.55 27.01 -8.41
C LYS A 54 -11.23 26.82 -7.66
N VAL A 55 -11.24 27.24 -6.42
CA VAL A 55 -10.10 27.07 -5.50
C VAL A 55 -10.15 25.66 -4.96
N SER A 56 -8.99 24.98 -4.94
CA SER A 56 -8.88 23.71 -4.27
C SER A 56 -8.98 23.89 -2.76
N LEU A 57 -9.90 23.18 -2.13
CA LEU A 57 -9.96 23.12 -0.67
C LEU A 57 -8.69 22.41 -0.16
N MET A 58 -8.09 23.02 0.87
CA MET A 58 -6.95 22.38 1.52
C MET A 58 -7.47 21.37 2.53
N PRO A 59 -6.93 20.14 2.51
CA PRO A 59 -7.27 19.15 3.51
C PRO A 59 -6.90 19.64 4.92
N SER A 60 -7.62 19.18 5.93
CA SER A 60 -7.24 19.38 7.32
C SER A 60 -5.93 18.62 7.63
N ASP A 61 -5.24 19.03 8.71
CA ASP A 61 -4.04 18.32 9.15
C ASP A 61 -4.34 16.85 9.48
N LEU A 62 -5.52 16.57 10.02
CA LEU A 62 -5.99 15.19 10.25
C LEU A 62 -6.09 14.40 8.96
N ALA A 63 -6.74 14.96 7.91
CA ALA A 63 -6.84 14.31 6.61
C ALA A 63 -5.47 14.10 5.95
N LEU A 64 -4.54 15.04 6.11
CA LEU A 64 -3.16 14.92 5.61
C LEU A 64 -2.39 13.83 6.34
N ASN A 65 -2.48 13.77 7.67
CA ASN A 65 -1.84 12.73 8.45
C ASN A 65 -2.39 11.34 8.07
N CYS A 66 -3.70 11.17 7.97
CA CYS A 66 -4.30 9.93 7.49
C CYS A 66 -3.80 9.57 6.09
N ARG A 67 -3.74 10.55 5.17
CA ARG A 67 -3.24 10.33 3.81
C ARG A 67 -1.80 9.84 3.77
N ASN A 68 -0.93 10.45 4.57
CA ASN A 68 0.48 10.05 4.62
C ASN A 68 0.63 8.63 5.20
N LEU A 69 -0.08 8.30 6.28
CA LEU A 69 -0.08 6.96 6.85
C LEU A 69 -0.64 5.91 5.88
N CYS A 70 -1.73 6.21 5.16
CA CYS A 70 -2.28 5.31 4.14
C CYS A 70 -1.28 5.06 3.01
N ARG A 71 -0.61 6.08 2.50
CA ARG A 71 0.39 5.94 1.44
C ARG A 71 1.58 5.12 1.91
N GLU A 72 2.09 5.40 3.10
CA GLU A 72 3.16 4.60 3.71
C GLU A 72 2.76 3.13 3.87
N TYR A 73 1.52 2.86 4.34
CA TYR A 73 1.00 1.50 4.43
C TYR A 73 1.07 0.76 3.08
N TYR A 74 0.60 1.39 2.00
CA TYR A 74 0.61 0.76 0.68
C TYR A 74 2.02 0.59 0.13
N ASP A 75 2.91 1.54 0.34
CA ASP A 75 4.33 1.44 -0.04
C ASP A 75 5.03 0.28 0.70
N LEU A 76 4.75 0.11 1.99
CA LEU A 76 5.25 -1.04 2.76
C LEU A 76 4.69 -2.37 2.25
N MET A 77 3.40 -2.44 1.91
CA MET A 77 2.74 -3.62 1.33
C MET A 77 3.35 -4.01 -0.02
N ASP A 78 3.64 -3.05 -0.88
CA ASP A 78 4.27 -3.29 -2.18
C ASP A 78 5.71 -3.77 -2.02
N ASN A 79 6.48 -3.14 -1.14
CA ASN A 79 7.83 -3.58 -0.81
C ASN A 79 7.85 -4.99 -0.21
N ARG A 80 6.95 -5.29 0.72
CA ARG A 80 6.76 -6.63 1.26
C ARG A 80 6.50 -7.66 0.16
N SER A 81 5.58 -7.34 -0.74
CA SER A 81 5.22 -8.21 -1.87
C SER A 81 6.41 -8.48 -2.80
N ALA A 82 7.25 -7.47 -3.04
CA ALA A 82 8.49 -7.65 -3.80
C ALA A 82 9.44 -8.66 -3.13
N TYR A 83 9.59 -8.61 -1.81
CA TYR A 83 10.43 -9.59 -1.10
C TYR A 83 9.81 -10.98 -1.03
N VAL A 84 8.49 -11.10 -0.95
CA VAL A 84 7.79 -12.39 -1.07
C VAL A 84 8.07 -13.02 -2.44
N ASN A 85 8.00 -12.24 -3.52
CA ASN A 85 8.30 -12.71 -4.86
C ASN A 85 9.77 -13.16 -5.00
N LYS A 86 10.71 -12.42 -4.41
CA LYS A 86 12.14 -12.81 -4.35
C LYS A 86 12.34 -14.12 -3.58
N LEU A 87 11.69 -14.28 -2.42
CA LEU A 87 11.73 -15.51 -1.63
C LEU A 87 11.21 -16.72 -2.43
N GLN A 88 10.06 -16.55 -3.07
CA GLN A 88 9.51 -17.61 -3.94
C GLN A 88 10.42 -17.93 -5.13
N GLY A 89 11.09 -16.92 -5.70
CA GLY A 89 12.08 -17.12 -6.76
C GLY A 89 13.25 -17.97 -6.30
N GLU A 90 13.83 -17.69 -5.12
CA GLU A 90 14.89 -18.51 -4.55
C GLU A 90 14.45 -19.94 -4.24
N LEU A 91 13.24 -20.09 -3.66
CA LEU A 91 12.72 -21.43 -3.35
C LEU A 91 12.42 -22.24 -4.62
N ARG A 92 11.97 -21.63 -5.72
CA ARG A 92 11.80 -22.35 -7.01
C ARG A 92 13.10 -22.91 -7.54
N MET A 93 14.22 -22.27 -7.25
CA MET A 93 15.54 -22.73 -7.67
C MET A 93 16.13 -23.75 -6.70
N ALA A 94 16.03 -23.49 -5.40
CA ALA A 94 16.74 -24.25 -4.38
C ALA A 94 15.90 -25.35 -3.72
N PHE A 95 14.57 -25.15 -3.61
CA PHE A 95 13.66 -26.04 -2.91
C PHE A 95 12.21 -25.90 -3.44
N PRO A 96 11.95 -26.22 -4.73
CA PRO A 96 10.65 -26.00 -5.36
C PRO A 96 9.50 -26.77 -4.70
N GLN A 97 9.75 -27.98 -4.21
CA GLN A 97 8.75 -28.83 -3.55
C GLN A 97 8.17 -28.19 -2.26
N TYR A 98 8.92 -27.29 -1.62
CA TYR A 98 8.47 -26.59 -0.41
C TYR A 98 7.26 -25.69 -0.67
N LEU A 99 7.15 -25.09 -1.85
CA LEU A 99 6.11 -24.13 -2.18
C LEU A 99 4.67 -24.69 -2.17
N GLY A 100 4.51 -26.03 -2.27
CA GLY A 100 3.22 -26.71 -2.19
C GLY A 100 2.80 -27.20 -0.80
N ILE A 101 3.65 -27.07 0.21
CA ILE A 101 3.39 -27.66 1.53
C ILE A 101 2.35 -26.85 2.32
N PHE A 102 2.45 -25.52 2.28
CA PHE A 102 1.57 -24.60 2.97
C PHE A 102 0.72 -23.82 1.97
N SER A 103 -0.43 -23.30 2.42
CA SER A 103 -1.31 -22.46 1.60
C SER A 103 -0.63 -21.21 1.06
N LYS A 104 0.27 -20.64 1.85
CA LYS A 104 1.16 -19.51 1.47
C LYS A 104 2.51 -19.71 2.13
N VAL A 105 3.60 -19.41 1.41
CA VAL A 105 4.96 -19.47 1.94
C VAL A 105 5.17 -18.45 3.07
N THR A 106 4.35 -17.42 3.14
CA THR A 106 4.47 -16.31 4.11
C THR A 106 3.74 -16.54 5.42
N ILE A 107 3.10 -17.70 5.64
CA ILE A 107 2.53 -17.98 6.96
C ILE A 107 3.67 -18.13 7.99
N ASN A 108 3.39 -17.72 9.23
CA ASN A 108 4.42 -17.70 10.28
C ASN A 108 5.14 -19.04 10.45
N THR A 109 4.40 -20.16 10.45
CA THR A 109 4.98 -21.51 10.52
C THR A 109 5.99 -21.79 9.42
N SER A 110 5.63 -21.42 8.17
CA SER A 110 6.50 -21.65 7.02
C SER A 110 7.77 -20.79 7.08
N LEU A 111 7.62 -19.51 7.43
CA LEU A 111 8.77 -18.61 7.57
C LEU A 111 9.69 -19.07 8.71
N THR A 112 9.15 -19.47 9.85
CA THR A 112 9.93 -19.97 10.99
C THR A 112 10.70 -21.25 10.62
N LEU A 113 10.07 -22.19 9.93
CA LEU A 113 10.74 -23.41 9.47
C LEU A 113 11.89 -23.09 8.49
N LEU A 114 11.66 -22.24 7.50
CA LEU A 114 12.69 -21.82 6.54
C LEU A 114 13.82 -21.01 7.19
N GLU A 115 13.53 -20.25 8.23
CA GLU A 115 14.53 -19.48 8.98
C GLU A 115 15.42 -20.40 9.81
N THR A 116 14.84 -21.41 10.44
CA THR A 116 15.56 -22.40 11.26
C THR A 116 16.29 -23.42 10.37
N TYR A 117 15.58 -24.02 9.43
CA TYR A 117 16.06 -25.07 8.54
C TYR A 117 15.98 -24.61 7.07
N THR A 118 16.95 -23.82 6.63
CA THR A 118 16.89 -23.12 5.34
C THR A 118 17.12 -24.05 4.13
N SER A 119 17.79 -25.20 4.33
CA SER A 119 18.09 -26.16 3.25
C SER A 119 17.31 -27.47 3.41
N PRO A 120 17.09 -28.26 2.31
CA PRO A 120 16.52 -29.60 2.39
C PRO A 120 17.30 -30.52 3.34
N SER A 121 18.63 -30.54 3.25
CA SER A 121 19.50 -31.36 4.11
C SER A 121 19.31 -31.00 5.60
N ALA A 122 19.23 -29.71 5.94
CA ALA A 122 18.98 -29.27 7.31
C ALA A 122 17.65 -29.78 7.88
N LEU A 123 16.60 -29.87 7.02
CA LEU A 123 15.29 -30.42 7.42
C LEU A 123 15.35 -31.96 7.62
N ILE A 124 16.12 -32.65 6.79
CA ILE A 124 16.29 -34.10 6.90
C ILE A 124 17.05 -34.46 8.19
N GLU A 125 18.06 -33.69 8.54
CA GLU A 125 18.91 -33.90 9.73
C GLU A 125 18.23 -33.41 11.04
N ALA A 126 17.19 -32.60 10.94
CA ALA A 126 16.51 -32.00 12.09
C ALA A 126 15.77 -33.05 12.92
N ASP A 127 15.68 -32.78 14.23
CA ASP A 127 14.85 -33.58 15.11
C ASP A 127 13.37 -33.46 14.75
N LYS A 128 12.72 -34.64 14.66
CA LYS A 128 11.29 -34.71 14.32
C LYS A 128 10.42 -33.92 15.26
N GLN A 129 10.71 -33.98 16.57
CA GLN A 129 9.91 -33.34 17.58
C GLN A 129 10.03 -31.82 17.50
N GLU A 130 11.23 -31.30 17.22
CA GLU A 130 11.44 -29.86 17.02
C GLU A 130 10.61 -29.29 15.87
N ILE A 131 10.59 -29.97 14.71
CA ILE A 131 9.77 -29.56 13.57
C ILE A 131 8.27 -29.58 13.93
N ILE A 132 7.81 -30.65 14.61
CA ILE A 132 6.42 -30.75 15.05
C ILE A 132 6.06 -29.64 16.04
N ASP A 133 6.94 -29.31 16.96
CA ASP A 133 6.73 -28.27 17.97
C ASP A 133 6.69 -26.87 17.34
N ILE A 134 7.54 -26.57 16.34
CA ILE A 134 7.45 -25.35 15.54
C ILE A 134 6.07 -25.25 14.88
N ILE A 135 5.59 -26.31 14.21
CA ILE A 135 4.28 -26.30 13.54
C ILE A 135 3.15 -26.06 14.53
N ARG A 136 3.20 -26.66 15.73
CA ARG A 136 2.17 -26.53 16.75
C ARG A 136 2.18 -25.16 17.42
N SER A 137 3.35 -24.65 17.76
CA SER A 137 3.50 -23.37 18.49
C SER A 137 3.13 -22.16 17.65
N THR A 138 3.43 -22.19 16.35
CA THR A 138 3.22 -21.04 15.47
C THR A 138 1.79 -20.85 14.99
N ALA A 139 0.90 -21.87 15.06
CA ALA A 139 -0.43 -21.78 14.46
C ALA A 139 -1.53 -22.56 15.22
N ARG A 140 -1.32 -22.97 16.47
CA ARG A 140 -2.31 -23.71 17.31
C ARG A 140 -2.93 -24.93 16.64
N PHE A 141 -2.19 -25.63 15.78
CA PHE A 141 -2.67 -26.82 15.10
C PHE A 141 -2.61 -28.06 16.01
N GLY A 142 -3.55 -28.98 15.80
CA GLY A 142 -3.55 -30.28 16.47
C GLY A 142 -2.37 -31.16 16.04
N LEU A 143 -2.03 -32.15 16.89
CA LEU A 143 -0.89 -33.05 16.66
C LEU A 143 -0.95 -33.79 15.32
N THR A 144 -2.14 -34.28 14.94
CA THR A 144 -2.33 -35.00 13.66
C THR A 144 -2.00 -34.11 12.44
N TYR A 145 -2.41 -32.85 12.47
CA TYR A 145 -2.07 -31.90 11.40
C TYR A 145 -0.55 -31.68 11.35
N ALA A 146 0.10 -31.47 12.50
CA ALA A 146 1.54 -31.25 12.57
C ALA A 146 2.32 -32.47 12.05
N GLN A 147 1.91 -33.69 12.41
CA GLN A 147 2.50 -34.93 11.91
C GLN A 147 2.36 -35.07 10.38
N ASN A 148 1.17 -34.77 9.84
CA ASN A 148 0.94 -34.82 8.40
C ASN A 148 1.81 -33.80 7.66
N LYS A 149 1.95 -32.59 8.21
CA LYS A 149 2.82 -31.56 7.63
C LYS A 149 4.30 -31.94 7.75
N TYR A 150 4.73 -32.47 8.89
CA TYR A 150 6.08 -33.03 9.02
C TYR A 150 6.39 -34.05 7.92
N ASN A 151 5.52 -35.05 7.73
CA ASN A 151 5.72 -36.06 6.68
C ASN A 151 5.80 -35.46 5.26
N ALA A 152 4.98 -34.43 4.98
CA ALA A 152 5.04 -33.73 3.71
C ALA A 152 6.34 -32.94 3.54
N ILE A 153 6.83 -32.29 4.60
CA ILE A 153 8.09 -31.52 4.60
C ILE A 153 9.27 -32.46 4.34
N ILE A 154 9.36 -33.57 5.07
CA ILE A 154 10.49 -34.51 4.93
C ILE A 154 10.48 -35.17 3.56
N ARG A 155 9.30 -35.55 3.03
CA ARG A 155 9.22 -36.08 1.67
C ARG A 155 9.72 -35.05 0.65
N ALA A 156 9.26 -33.82 0.72
CA ALA A 156 9.69 -32.73 -0.15
C ALA A 156 11.19 -32.45 -0.02
N ALA A 157 11.73 -32.52 1.20
CA ALA A 157 13.16 -32.33 1.46
C ALA A 157 14.01 -33.44 0.83
N ASN A 158 13.61 -34.72 0.97
CA ASN A 158 14.31 -35.84 0.32
C ASN A 158 14.27 -35.71 -1.22
N GLU A 159 13.12 -35.38 -1.81
CA GLU A 159 13.03 -35.15 -3.25
C GLU A 159 13.94 -33.99 -3.72
N ALA A 160 14.02 -32.92 -2.93
CA ALA A 160 14.87 -31.79 -3.27
C ALA A 160 16.36 -32.08 -3.08
N ASP A 161 16.74 -32.88 -2.10
CA ASP A 161 18.15 -33.28 -1.85
C ASP A 161 18.66 -34.18 -2.97
N GLU A 162 17.80 -35.04 -3.54
CA GLU A 162 18.16 -35.93 -4.64
C GLU A 162 18.41 -35.17 -5.96
N PHE A 163 17.58 -34.16 -6.27
CA PHE A 163 17.59 -33.44 -7.56
C PHE A 163 18.00 -31.96 -7.46
N GLY A 164 18.08 -31.43 -6.24
CA GLY A 164 18.31 -30.03 -5.99
C GLY A 164 19.79 -29.65 -5.99
N TYR A 165 20.02 -28.40 -6.35
CA TYR A 165 21.31 -27.77 -6.20
C TYR A 165 21.14 -26.48 -5.39
N ILE A 166 21.61 -26.49 -4.16
CA ILE A 166 21.59 -25.34 -3.27
C ILE A 166 23.02 -24.93 -2.93
N ILE A 167 23.31 -23.64 -3.03
CA ILE A 167 24.60 -23.06 -2.65
C ILE A 167 24.41 -22.07 -1.49
N ASP A 168 25.48 -21.76 -0.78
CA ASP A 168 25.48 -20.87 0.39
C ASP A 168 24.80 -19.52 0.14
N SER A 169 24.94 -18.99 -1.07
CA SER A 169 24.30 -17.72 -1.43
C SER A 169 22.78 -17.80 -1.45
N ASN A 170 22.19 -18.94 -1.87
CA ASN A 170 20.72 -19.15 -1.81
C ASN A 170 20.25 -19.14 -0.36
N ILE A 171 20.95 -19.87 0.53
CA ILE A 171 20.63 -19.91 1.96
C ILE A 171 20.66 -18.50 2.58
N LYS A 172 21.73 -17.75 2.29
CA LYS A 172 21.86 -16.36 2.78
C LYS A 172 20.74 -15.45 2.27
N ARG A 173 20.35 -15.58 0.99
CA ARG A 173 19.28 -14.78 0.37
C ARG A 173 17.90 -15.15 0.91
N ILE A 174 17.59 -16.44 1.09
CA ILE A 174 16.34 -16.90 1.71
C ILE A 174 16.20 -16.29 3.10
N ARG A 175 17.21 -16.43 3.98
CA ARG A 175 17.20 -15.83 5.31
C ARG A 175 17.07 -14.31 5.29
N LEU A 176 17.75 -13.64 4.36
CA LEU A 176 17.66 -12.19 4.19
C LEU A 176 16.24 -11.77 3.83
N TYR A 177 15.59 -12.43 2.86
CA TYR A 177 14.24 -12.09 2.43
C TYR A 177 13.20 -12.36 3.50
N ILE A 178 13.35 -13.44 4.29
CA ILE A 178 12.47 -13.69 5.43
C ILE A 178 12.57 -12.56 6.46
N ARG A 179 13.77 -12.10 6.80
CA ARG A 179 13.95 -10.99 7.74
C ARG A 179 13.28 -9.70 7.23
N PHE A 180 13.40 -9.38 5.94
CA PHE A 180 12.71 -8.22 5.37
C PHE A 180 11.19 -8.38 5.40
N ILE A 181 10.67 -9.56 5.04
CA ILE A 181 9.22 -9.83 5.10
C ILE A 181 8.71 -9.63 6.53
N ARG A 182 9.38 -10.19 7.55
CA ARG A 182 9.01 -10.00 8.96
C ARG A 182 9.06 -8.54 9.38
N LYS A 183 10.12 -7.83 8.97
CA LYS A 183 10.24 -6.41 9.30
C LYS A 183 9.13 -5.57 8.68
N TYR A 184 8.78 -5.83 7.42
CA TYR A 184 7.63 -5.19 6.80
C TYR A 184 6.31 -5.54 7.50
N ASP A 185 6.10 -6.79 7.95
CA ASP A 185 4.91 -7.18 8.71
C ASP A 185 4.79 -6.39 10.03
N GLU A 186 5.90 -6.17 10.73
CA GLU A 186 5.96 -5.35 11.94
C GLU A 186 5.62 -3.88 11.65
N GLU A 187 6.25 -3.27 10.64
CA GLU A 187 6.02 -1.87 10.30
C GLU A 187 4.60 -1.63 9.77
N ILE A 188 4.06 -2.54 8.96
CA ILE A 188 2.66 -2.50 8.48
C ILE A 188 1.69 -2.52 9.67
N SER A 189 1.94 -3.38 10.66
CA SER A 189 1.11 -3.43 11.87
C SER A 189 1.20 -2.14 12.68
N SER A 190 2.40 -1.58 12.83
CA SER A 190 2.64 -0.32 13.54
C SER A 190 1.95 0.87 12.86
N ILE A 191 1.97 0.94 11.53
CA ILE A 191 1.27 1.99 10.77
C ILE A 191 -0.25 1.86 10.94
N LEU A 192 -0.79 0.64 10.90
CA LEU A 192 -2.22 0.40 11.13
C LEU A 192 -2.64 0.82 12.54
N GLU A 193 -1.84 0.50 13.56
CA GLU A 193 -2.07 0.91 14.94
C GLU A 193 -2.07 2.44 15.06
N SER A 194 -1.07 3.10 14.46
CA SER A 194 -1.00 4.57 14.42
C SER A 194 -2.21 5.21 13.74
N MET A 195 -2.75 4.60 12.67
CA MET A 195 -3.99 5.08 12.06
C MET A 195 -5.19 4.93 13.01
N HIS A 196 -5.31 3.81 13.71
CA HIS A 196 -6.38 3.61 14.71
C HIS A 196 -6.28 4.63 15.83
N GLU A 197 -5.08 4.84 16.38
CA GLU A 197 -4.86 5.83 17.43
C GLU A 197 -5.22 7.24 16.97
N LEU A 198 -4.81 7.62 15.75
CA LEU A 198 -5.12 8.92 15.17
C LEU A 198 -6.62 9.14 14.99
N VAL A 199 -7.35 8.14 14.49
CA VAL A 199 -8.81 8.20 14.31
C VAL A 199 -9.51 8.28 15.67
N ASN A 200 -9.15 7.42 16.62
CA ASN A 200 -9.74 7.38 17.96
C ASN A 200 -9.51 8.70 18.73
N ALA A 201 -8.34 9.32 18.57
CA ALA A 201 -8.04 10.61 19.21
C ALA A 201 -8.87 11.79 18.64
N ASN A 202 -9.57 11.60 17.52
CA ASN A 202 -10.33 12.62 16.82
C ASN A 202 -11.80 12.24 16.56
N GLU A 203 -12.38 11.37 17.38
CA GLU A 203 -13.74 10.79 17.26
C GLU A 203 -14.86 11.83 17.08
N ASP A 204 -14.72 12.99 17.72
CA ASP A 204 -15.74 14.05 17.68
C ASP A 204 -15.76 14.82 16.36
N THR A 205 -14.77 14.64 15.49
CA THR A 205 -14.66 15.37 14.23
C THR A 205 -15.61 14.81 13.16
N ASP A 206 -16.13 15.68 12.30
CA ASP A 206 -16.98 15.25 11.18
C ASP A 206 -16.22 14.35 10.21
N PHE A 207 -14.91 14.52 10.09
CA PHE A 207 -14.04 13.65 9.29
C PHE A 207 -14.08 12.19 9.77
N VAL A 208 -13.96 11.96 11.08
CA VAL A 208 -14.02 10.61 11.67
C VAL A 208 -15.42 10.02 11.61
N LYS A 209 -16.47 10.83 11.88
CA LYS A 209 -17.87 10.40 11.72
C LYS A 209 -18.15 9.90 10.28
N GLN A 210 -17.57 10.54 9.28
CA GLN A 210 -17.69 10.10 7.88
C GLN A 210 -16.92 8.81 7.62
N ILE A 211 -15.75 8.59 8.24
CA ILE A 211 -15.04 7.30 8.19
C ILE A 211 -15.96 6.18 8.70
N HIS A 212 -16.54 6.34 9.90
CA HIS A 212 -17.44 5.33 10.48
C HIS A 212 -18.69 5.12 9.61
N LEU A 213 -19.22 6.15 9.00
CA LEU A 213 -20.33 6.01 8.06
C LEU A 213 -19.94 5.13 6.86
N ILE A 214 -18.74 5.29 6.31
CA ILE A 214 -18.26 4.46 5.20
C ILE A 214 -18.07 3.01 5.64
N GLU A 215 -17.59 2.76 6.85
CA GLU A 215 -17.44 1.40 7.41
C GLU A 215 -18.77 0.63 7.53
N THR A 216 -19.91 1.34 7.56
CA THR A 216 -21.22 0.67 7.56
C THR A 216 -21.55 -0.02 6.23
N PHE A 217 -20.88 0.33 5.14
CA PHE A 217 -21.07 -0.33 3.86
C PHE A 217 -20.43 -1.71 3.84
N LYS A 218 -21.19 -2.70 3.42
CA LYS A 218 -20.70 -4.07 3.33
C LYS A 218 -19.49 -4.17 2.40
N GLY A 219 -18.35 -4.56 2.95
CA GLY A 219 -17.07 -4.71 2.23
C GLY A 219 -16.11 -3.52 2.35
N ALA A 220 -16.55 -2.41 2.95
CA ALA A 220 -15.66 -1.31 3.31
C ALA A 220 -15.14 -1.52 4.74
N GLY A 221 -13.87 -1.92 4.87
CA GLY A 221 -13.22 -2.00 6.19
C GLY A 221 -12.52 -0.68 6.55
N PHE A 222 -12.03 -0.59 7.79
CA PHE A 222 -11.38 0.58 8.37
C PHE A 222 -10.37 1.24 7.42
N LEU A 223 -9.38 0.49 6.94
CA LEU A 223 -8.34 1.01 6.04
C LEU A 223 -8.93 1.63 4.77
N SER A 224 -9.95 0.98 4.17
CA SER A 224 -10.61 1.50 2.97
C SER A 224 -11.35 2.79 3.24
N ALA A 225 -12.03 2.88 4.40
CA ALA A 225 -12.76 4.07 4.83
C ALA A 225 -11.80 5.24 5.10
N VAL A 226 -10.72 5.00 5.85
CA VAL A 226 -9.68 6.01 6.13
C VAL A 226 -9.02 6.47 4.84
N SER A 227 -8.62 5.54 3.95
CA SER A 227 -7.97 5.87 2.68
C SER A 227 -8.87 6.73 1.79
N LEU A 228 -10.15 6.39 1.69
CA LEU A 228 -11.13 7.14 0.92
C LEU A 228 -11.30 8.55 1.47
N MET A 229 -11.53 8.69 2.77
CA MET A 229 -11.67 9.98 3.42
C MET A 229 -10.40 10.82 3.35
N ALA A 230 -9.24 10.21 3.50
CA ALA A 230 -7.95 10.89 3.41
C ALA A 230 -7.71 11.51 2.02
N GLU A 231 -8.14 10.86 0.94
CA GLU A 231 -8.00 11.41 -0.42
C GLU A 231 -9.09 12.45 -0.73
N ILE A 232 -10.33 12.26 -0.26
CA ILE A 232 -11.43 13.23 -0.45
C ILE A 232 -11.20 14.49 0.39
N GLY A 233 -10.79 14.33 1.65
CA GLY A 233 -10.61 15.40 2.62
C GLY A 233 -11.91 15.92 3.21
N ASP A 234 -12.84 16.37 2.39
CA ASP A 234 -14.15 16.88 2.79
C ASP A 234 -15.18 16.68 1.67
N PHE A 235 -16.28 15.98 1.96
CA PHE A 235 -17.37 15.77 1.01
C PHE A 235 -18.13 17.06 0.66
N SER A 236 -18.09 18.09 1.49
CA SER A 236 -18.72 19.40 1.21
C SER A 236 -18.13 20.07 -0.04
N ALA A 237 -16.92 19.67 -0.45
CA ALA A 237 -16.31 20.12 -1.71
C ALA A 237 -17.10 19.71 -2.96
N PHE A 238 -17.99 18.73 -2.85
CA PHE A 238 -18.73 18.15 -3.96
C PHE A 238 -20.23 18.43 -3.82
N SER A 239 -20.74 19.39 -4.58
CA SER A 239 -22.17 19.73 -4.56
C SER A 239 -23.07 18.69 -5.25
N LYS A 240 -22.50 17.78 -6.04
CA LYS A 240 -23.20 16.71 -6.79
C LYS A 240 -22.37 15.45 -6.86
N PRO A 241 -22.98 14.24 -6.81
CA PRO A 241 -22.26 12.96 -6.93
C PRO A 241 -21.37 12.85 -8.19
N LYS A 242 -21.80 13.40 -9.33
CA LYS A 242 -21.01 13.43 -10.57
C LYS A 242 -19.64 14.09 -10.42
N GLN A 243 -19.51 15.07 -9.52
CA GLN A 243 -18.23 15.73 -9.29
C GLN A 243 -17.25 14.80 -8.56
N LEU A 244 -17.74 13.98 -7.64
CA LEU A 244 -16.95 12.95 -6.97
C LEU A 244 -16.53 11.86 -7.97
N PHE A 245 -17.42 11.43 -8.87
CA PHE A 245 -17.06 10.49 -9.95
C PHE A 245 -15.94 11.05 -10.84
N ALA A 246 -16.06 12.32 -11.25
CA ALA A 246 -15.03 12.99 -12.04
C ALA A 246 -13.68 13.12 -11.27
N TYR A 247 -13.77 13.40 -9.96
CA TYR A 247 -12.60 13.49 -9.10
C TYR A 247 -11.81 12.18 -9.05
N PHE A 248 -12.50 11.04 -9.00
CA PHE A 248 -11.88 9.71 -9.05
C PHE A 248 -11.50 9.25 -10.47
N GLY A 249 -11.72 10.08 -11.49
CA GLY A 249 -11.42 9.72 -12.88
C GLY A 249 -12.34 8.64 -13.45
N LEU A 250 -13.51 8.43 -12.84
CA LEU A 250 -14.50 7.46 -13.27
C LEU A 250 -15.46 8.03 -14.34
N ASP A 251 -15.30 9.31 -14.70
CA ASP A 251 -16.10 9.97 -15.73
C ASP A 251 -15.53 9.63 -17.12
N PRO A 252 -16.24 8.89 -17.97
CA PRO A 252 -15.73 8.53 -19.29
C PRO A 252 -15.54 9.78 -20.15
N ALA A 253 -14.36 9.94 -20.71
CA ALA A 253 -14.09 11.00 -21.68
C ALA A 253 -14.91 10.76 -22.94
N VAL A 254 -15.93 11.57 -23.18
CA VAL A 254 -16.69 11.53 -24.43
C VAL A 254 -15.86 12.18 -25.53
N LYS A 255 -15.35 11.38 -26.47
CA LYS A 255 -14.77 11.85 -27.73
C LYS A 255 -15.82 11.66 -28.81
N GLN A 256 -16.61 12.68 -29.06
CA GLN A 256 -17.53 12.73 -30.21
C GLN A 256 -16.91 13.61 -31.29
N SER A 257 -16.74 13.06 -32.49
CA SER A 257 -16.30 13.77 -33.67
C SER A 257 -17.23 13.40 -34.83
N GLY A 258 -18.18 14.28 -35.16
CA GLY A 258 -19.10 14.12 -36.27
C GLY A 258 -20.11 12.96 -36.07
N LYS A 259 -20.13 12.00 -37.00
CA LYS A 259 -21.10 10.87 -37.01
C LYS A 259 -20.66 9.64 -36.18
N PHE A 260 -19.59 9.70 -35.42
CA PHE A 260 -19.14 8.63 -34.53
C PHE A 260 -19.63 8.92 -33.11
N GLU A 261 -20.54 8.09 -32.61
CA GLU A 261 -20.90 7.96 -31.20
C GLU A 261 -19.93 7.02 -30.48
#